data_5c5472dd418937aae21c36812d009c1f
#
_entry.id   5c5472dd418937aae21c36812d009c1f
#
_cell.length_a   1.000
_cell.length_b   1.000
_cell.length_c   1.000
_cell.angle_alpha   90.00
_cell.angle_beta   90.00
_cell.angle_gamma   90.00
#
_symmetry.space_group_name_H-M   'P 1'
#
loop_
_entity.id
_entity.type
_entity.pdbx_description
1 polymer ?
#
loop_
_entity_poly.entity_id
_entity_poly.type
_entity_poly.pdbx_seq_one_letter_code
_entity_poly.pdbx_strand_id
1 'polypeptide(L)'
;MSELIPAPNKQPPKAIQLGSVSLTVPNLIADEGKPTAKRFIEFFTAHIRNPNTRDAYGRAVRDFFDWCDKKQVGPLVDIEAVHIAAYIEQMTQEKAAQTVKQRLAAIKAVFDFLVTGGVLSANPASAVRGPRYSNRKGKTPILLPEDARALIKSIPDDNLPGLRDRAIIATMVYSFARVSATLGMDVKDVFPMHHRLWLRLAEKGGKHHEVPCHHNLERYLREYIDAADIKDGPLFRTLRGRSGQLNEKRLHRTECLAMIKRRCRQAGMDNAALLCNHTFRGTGITAYLKNDDSKLENAQQIAGHSDPKTTLLYDRRSDEISLDEVEKIGI
;
A
#
# COMPACT_ATOMS: atom_id res chain seq x y z
N MET A 1 -28.85 -28.54 43.80
CA MET A 1 -28.67 -28.80 42.37
C MET A 1 -28.81 -27.51 41.62
N SER A 2 -27.73 -26.93 41.20
CA SER A 2 -27.69 -25.65 40.48
C SER A 2 -27.85 -25.96 38.98
N GLU A 3 -28.96 -25.58 38.38
CA GLU A 3 -29.18 -25.69 36.94
C GLU A 3 -28.23 -24.79 36.18
N LEU A 4 -27.34 -25.39 35.44
CA LEU A 4 -26.49 -24.71 34.44
C LEU A 4 -27.40 -24.20 33.30
N ILE A 5 -27.61 -22.86 33.29
CA ILE A 5 -28.23 -22.18 32.15
C ILE A 5 -27.32 -22.38 30.92
N PRO A 6 -27.79 -23.01 29.83
CA PRO A 6 -26.96 -23.16 28.67
C PRO A 6 -26.65 -21.80 28.04
N ALA A 7 -25.38 -21.57 27.71
CA ALA A 7 -24.94 -20.38 27.02
C ALA A 7 -25.77 -20.17 25.73
N PRO A 8 -26.17 -18.92 25.38
CA PRO A 8 -26.96 -18.65 24.20
C PRO A 8 -26.21 -19.13 22.94
N ASN A 9 -26.90 -19.89 22.13
CA ASN A 9 -26.41 -20.42 20.86
C ASN A 9 -26.17 -19.24 19.90
N LYS A 10 -24.94 -18.71 19.90
CA LYS A 10 -24.56 -17.58 19.04
C LYS A 10 -24.54 -18.06 17.59
N GLN A 11 -25.53 -17.64 16.80
CA GLN A 11 -25.54 -17.87 15.35
C GLN A 11 -24.28 -17.23 14.74
N PRO A 12 -23.60 -17.91 13.81
CA PRO A 12 -22.43 -17.33 13.16
C PRO A 12 -22.82 -16.02 12.44
N PRO A 13 -21.99 -15.00 12.50
CA PRO A 13 -22.28 -13.69 11.93
C PRO A 13 -22.53 -13.81 10.42
N LYS A 14 -23.60 -13.19 9.93
CA LYS A 14 -23.91 -13.18 8.50
C LYS A 14 -22.84 -12.38 7.75
N ALA A 15 -22.09 -13.07 6.91
CA ALA A 15 -21.13 -12.42 6.02
C ALA A 15 -21.85 -11.75 4.85
N ILE A 16 -21.55 -10.48 4.60
CA ILE A 16 -22.05 -9.72 3.46
C ILE A 16 -20.89 -9.52 2.48
N GLN A 17 -21.07 -9.97 1.24
CA GLN A 17 -20.13 -9.77 0.16
C GLN A 17 -20.30 -8.36 -0.43
N LEU A 18 -19.23 -7.55 -0.42
CA LEU A 18 -19.18 -6.22 -1.03
C LEU A 18 -18.00 -6.18 -2.02
N GLY A 19 -18.24 -6.65 -3.23
CA GLY A 19 -17.18 -6.87 -4.22
C GLY A 19 -16.21 -7.95 -3.75
N SER A 20 -14.93 -7.64 -3.64
CA SER A 20 -13.88 -8.54 -3.12
C SER A 20 -13.83 -8.64 -1.60
N VAL A 21 -14.63 -7.85 -0.88
CA VAL A 21 -14.58 -7.76 0.59
C VAL A 21 -15.76 -8.51 1.18
N SER A 22 -15.47 -9.55 1.98
CA SER A 22 -16.45 -10.21 2.84
C SER A 22 -16.52 -9.43 4.17
N LEU A 23 -17.63 -8.72 4.37
CA LEU A 23 -17.87 -7.98 5.62
C LEU A 23 -18.72 -8.85 6.54
N THR A 24 -18.15 -9.24 7.67
CA THR A 24 -18.86 -9.95 8.73
C THR A 24 -19.30 -8.92 9.78
N VAL A 25 -20.58 -8.92 10.13
CA VAL A 25 -21.08 -8.08 11.24
C VAL A 25 -20.65 -8.74 12.54
N PRO A 26 -19.90 -8.05 13.42
CA PRO A 26 -19.52 -8.57 14.74
C PRO A 26 -20.73 -8.89 15.60
N ASN A 27 -20.61 -9.89 16.49
CA ASN A 27 -21.73 -10.31 17.36
C ASN A 27 -22.26 -9.14 18.19
N LEU A 28 -21.37 -8.39 18.84
CA LEU A 28 -21.75 -7.21 19.65
C LEU A 28 -22.59 -6.18 18.86
N ILE A 29 -22.36 -6.06 17.57
CA ILE A 29 -23.17 -5.16 16.71
C ILE A 29 -24.49 -5.84 16.29
N ALA A 30 -24.46 -7.15 16.06
CA ALA A 30 -25.65 -7.89 15.64
C ALA A 30 -26.66 -8.04 16.80
N ASP A 31 -26.17 -8.23 18.01
CA ASP A 31 -26.97 -8.37 19.24
C ASP A 31 -27.74 -7.08 19.59
N GLU A 32 -27.27 -5.90 19.17
CA GLU A 32 -27.96 -4.60 19.27
C GLU A 32 -29.12 -4.44 18.26
N GLY A 33 -29.34 -5.44 17.43
CA GLY A 33 -30.47 -5.51 16.50
C GLY A 33 -30.20 -5.01 15.09
N LYS A 34 -31.21 -5.19 14.23
CA LYS A 34 -31.13 -4.91 12.79
C LYS A 34 -30.77 -3.45 12.43
N PRO A 35 -31.27 -2.41 13.13
CA PRO A 35 -30.92 -1.03 12.80
C PRO A 35 -29.42 -0.77 12.99
N THR A 36 -28.83 -1.25 14.11
CA THR A 36 -27.40 -1.10 14.40
C THR A 36 -26.54 -1.84 13.39
N ALA A 37 -26.91 -3.09 13.08
CA ALA A 37 -26.22 -3.86 12.05
C ALA A 37 -26.28 -3.18 10.67
N LYS A 38 -27.41 -2.60 10.28
CA LYS A 38 -27.56 -1.84 9.05
C LYS A 38 -26.63 -0.62 9.06
N ARG A 39 -26.60 0.14 10.16
CA ARG A 39 -25.75 1.33 10.30
C ARG A 39 -24.26 0.97 10.20
N PHE A 40 -23.85 -0.13 10.84
CA PHE A 40 -22.49 -0.65 10.72
C PHE A 40 -22.10 -0.99 9.27
N ILE A 41 -23.00 -1.63 8.51
CA ILE A 41 -22.79 -1.93 7.09
C ILE A 41 -22.67 -0.64 6.27
N GLU A 42 -23.51 0.36 6.54
CA GLU A 42 -23.49 1.67 5.86
C GLU A 42 -22.15 2.38 6.04
N PHE A 43 -21.47 2.24 7.19
CA PHE A 43 -20.12 2.77 7.38
C PHE A 43 -19.16 2.27 6.31
N PHE A 44 -19.15 0.99 6.01
CA PHE A 44 -18.24 0.43 5.01
C PHE A 44 -18.70 0.63 3.57
N THR A 45 -19.99 0.73 3.32
CA THR A 45 -20.54 0.83 1.95
C THR A 45 -20.69 2.26 1.46
N ALA A 46 -21.20 3.13 2.32
CA ALA A 46 -21.51 4.51 1.97
C ALA A 46 -20.39 5.50 2.38
N HIS A 47 -19.81 5.31 3.58
CA HIS A 47 -18.83 6.27 4.13
C HIS A 47 -17.42 6.02 3.60
N ILE A 48 -16.96 4.76 3.51
CA ILE A 48 -15.60 4.45 3.03
C ILE A 48 -15.61 4.10 1.54
N ARG A 49 -15.26 5.08 0.70
CA ARG A 49 -15.25 4.93 -0.77
C ARG A 49 -14.09 4.08 -1.29
N ASN A 50 -12.90 4.21 -0.70
CA ASN A 50 -11.71 3.50 -1.19
C ASN A 50 -11.72 2.02 -0.76
N PRO A 51 -11.68 1.05 -1.70
CA PRO A 51 -11.73 -0.38 -1.38
C PRO A 51 -10.59 -0.85 -0.45
N ASN A 52 -9.36 -0.35 -0.64
CA ASN A 52 -8.23 -0.73 0.21
C ASN A 52 -8.38 -0.21 1.64
N THR A 53 -8.93 1.01 1.81
CA THR A 53 -9.23 1.57 3.13
C THR A 53 -10.36 0.78 3.79
N ARG A 54 -11.40 0.44 3.02
CA ARG A 54 -12.53 -0.38 3.49
C ARG A 54 -12.04 -1.74 4.02
N ASP A 55 -11.19 -2.42 3.26
CA ASP A 55 -10.62 -3.70 3.64
C ASP A 55 -9.73 -3.61 4.89
N ALA A 56 -8.87 -2.59 4.97
CA ALA A 56 -8.02 -2.36 6.13
C ALA A 56 -8.82 -2.01 7.39
N TYR A 57 -9.84 -1.16 7.27
CA TYR A 57 -10.71 -0.76 8.37
C TYR A 57 -11.62 -1.92 8.79
N GLY A 58 -12.15 -2.69 7.83
CA GLY A 58 -12.96 -3.89 8.11
C GLY A 58 -12.21 -4.91 8.95
N ARG A 59 -10.93 -5.19 8.61
CA ARG A 59 -10.09 -6.06 9.44
C ARG A 59 -9.84 -5.47 10.83
N ALA A 60 -9.48 -4.19 10.90
CA ALA A 60 -9.15 -3.55 12.17
C ALA A 60 -10.34 -3.53 13.14
N VAL A 61 -11.52 -3.23 12.64
CA VAL A 61 -12.75 -3.17 13.42
C VAL A 61 -13.20 -4.57 13.85
N ARG A 62 -13.14 -5.55 12.95
CA ARG A 62 -13.45 -6.94 13.29
C ARG A 62 -12.53 -7.48 14.39
N ASP A 63 -11.21 -7.31 14.23
CA ASP A 63 -10.22 -7.78 15.20
C ASP A 63 -10.46 -7.15 16.59
N PHE A 64 -10.91 -5.89 16.65
CA PHE A 64 -11.27 -5.21 17.89
C PHE A 64 -12.52 -5.80 18.54
N PHE A 65 -13.61 -5.99 17.79
CA PHE A 65 -14.83 -6.58 18.33
C PHE A 65 -14.65 -8.05 18.74
N ASP A 66 -13.84 -8.82 17.97
CA ASP A 66 -13.46 -10.19 18.34
C ASP A 66 -12.65 -10.20 19.65
N TRP A 67 -11.83 -9.18 19.90
CA TRP A 67 -11.12 -9.02 21.15
C TRP A 67 -12.08 -8.68 22.30
N CYS A 68 -13.06 -7.79 22.09
CA CYS A 68 -14.10 -7.47 23.06
C CYS A 68 -14.91 -8.72 23.44
N ASP A 69 -15.33 -9.52 22.46
CA ASP A 69 -16.03 -10.79 22.68
C ASP A 69 -15.20 -11.76 23.54
N LYS A 70 -13.91 -11.91 23.25
CA LYS A 70 -12.99 -12.78 24.01
C LYS A 70 -12.76 -12.29 25.45
N LYS A 71 -12.79 -10.97 25.66
CA LYS A 71 -12.62 -10.34 26.98
C LYS A 71 -13.94 -10.19 27.74
N GLN A 72 -15.06 -10.59 27.13
CA GLN A 72 -16.39 -10.50 27.73
C GLN A 72 -16.76 -9.06 28.15
N VAL A 73 -16.44 -8.08 27.29
CA VAL A 73 -16.63 -6.65 27.57
C VAL A 73 -18.13 -6.29 27.73
N GLY A 74 -19.04 -7.17 27.34
CA GLY A 74 -20.48 -6.91 27.41
C GLY A 74 -21.05 -6.30 26.12
N PRO A 75 -22.28 -5.76 26.14
CA PRO A 75 -22.93 -5.16 24.98
C PRO A 75 -22.18 -3.92 24.47
N LEU A 76 -22.54 -3.47 23.26
CA LEU A 76 -21.86 -2.34 22.58
C LEU A 76 -21.81 -1.07 23.44
N VAL A 77 -22.87 -0.81 24.21
CA VAL A 77 -23.00 0.38 25.07
C VAL A 77 -22.04 0.36 26.26
N ASP A 78 -21.56 -0.81 26.67
CA ASP A 78 -20.61 -0.98 27.76
C ASP A 78 -19.15 -0.85 27.33
N ILE A 79 -18.89 -0.64 26.04
CA ILE A 79 -17.53 -0.40 25.55
C ILE A 79 -17.09 1.01 25.96
N GLU A 80 -16.15 1.07 26.89
CA GLU A 80 -15.59 2.31 27.42
C GLU A 80 -14.18 2.58 26.87
N ALA A 81 -13.67 3.80 27.15
CA ALA A 81 -12.33 4.21 26.77
C ALA A 81 -11.24 3.28 27.34
N VAL A 82 -11.44 2.71 28.52
CA VAL A 82 -10.48 1.79 29.16
C VAL A 82 -10.33 0.49 28.36
N HIS A 83 -11.40 -0.05 27.81
CA HIS A 83 -11.35 -1.26 26.98
C HIS A 83 -10.57 -1.03 25.69
N ILE A 84 -10.81 0.12 25.04
CA ILE A 84 -10.09 0.50 23.82
C ILE A 84 -8.62 0.77 24.15
N ALA A 85 -8.32 1.44 25.27
CA ALA A 85 -6.95 1.69 25.69
C ALA A 85 -6.19 0.37 25.96
N ALA A 86 -6.81 -0.59 26.64
CA ALA A 86 -6.23 -1.92 26.90
C ALA A 86 -5.94 -2.68 25.60
N TYR A 87 -6.87 -2.64 24.61
CA TYR A 87 -6.64 -3.22 23.29
C TYR A 87 -5.47 -2.57 22.57
N ILE A 88 -5.38 -1.24 22.59
CA ILE A 88 -4.30 -0.48 21.95
C ILE A 88 -2.97 -0.74 22.64
N GLU A 89 -2.94 -0.86 23.97
CA GLU A 89 -1.73 -1.19 24.71
C GLU A 89 -1.21 -2.58 24.35
N GLN A 90 -2.07 -3.60 24.34
CA GLN A 90 -1.71 -4.94 23.88
C GLN A 90 -1.16 -4.91 22.45
N MET A 91 -1.84 -4.20 21.55
CA MET A 91 -1.38 -4.06 20.16
C MET A 91 -0.03 -3.37 20.04
N THR A 92 0.29 -2.44 20.93
CA THR A 92 1.55 -1.70 20.90
C THR A 92 2.74 -2.62 21.23
N GLN A 93 2.51 -3.67 22.02
CA GLN A 93 3.52 -4.71 22.29
C GLN A 93 3.74 -5.65 21.10
N GLU A 94 2.71 -5.89 20.28
CA GLU A 94 2.74 -6.89 19.22
C GLU A 94 2.99 -6.33 17.81
N LYS A 95 2.65 -5.06 17.55
CA LYS A 95 2.60 -4.47 16.21
C LYS A 95 3.39 -3.16 16.12
N ALA A 96 3.80 -2.84 14.91
CA ALA A 96 4.45 -1.55 14.63
C ALA A 96 3.49 -0.37 14.91
N ALA A 97 4.02 0.72 15.46
CA ALA A 97 3.27 1.92 15.84
C ALA A 97 2.35 2.47 14.72
N GLN A 98 2.78 2.40 13.46
CA GLN A 98 1.94 2.78 12.30
C GLN A 98 0.67 1.93 12.19
N THR A 99 0.81 0.61 12.38
CA THR A 99 -0.32 -0.34 12.33
C THR A 99 -1.29 -0.05 13.46
N VAL A 100 -0.77 0.18 14.68
CA VAL A 100 -1.59 0.54 15.84
C VAL A 100 -2.37 1.83 15.60
N LYS A 101 -1.71 2.88 15.09
CA LYS A 101 -2.37 4.16 14.74
C LYS A 101 -3.47 3.98 13.69
N GLN A 102 -3.22 3.17 12.67
CA GLN A 102 -4.22 2.89 11.63
C GLN A 102 -5.44 2.15 12.22
N ARG A 103 -5.21 1.17 13.09
CA ARG A 103 -6.29 0.43 13.74
C ARG A 103 -7.10 1.32 14.67
N LEU A 104 -6.45 2.13 15.49
CA LEU A 104 -7.15 3.11 16.33
C LEU A 104 -7.95 4.11 15.49
N ALA A 105 -7.44 4.59 14.37
CA ALA A 105 -8.17 5.46 13.47
C ALA A 105 -9.44 4.78 12.90
N ALA A 106 -9.38 3.50 12.56
CA ALA A 106 -10.53 2.73 12.10
C ALA A 106 -11.60 2.57 13.21
N ILE A 107 -11.16 2.27 14.44
CA ILE A 107 -12.03 2.14 15.61
C ILE A 107 -12.71 3.49 15.90
N LYS A 108 -11.95 4.60 15.94
CA LYS A 108 -12.53 5.94 16.13
C LYS A 108 -13.58 6.25 15.07
N ALA A 109 -13.27 6.01 13.79
CA ALA A 109 -14.16 6.33 12.71
C ALA A 109 -15.48 5.52 12.73
N VAL A 110 -15.44 4.24 13.09
CA VAL A 110 -16.69 3.44 13.20
C VAL A 110 -17.53 3.92 14.38
N PHE A 111 -16.93 4.22 15.54
CA PHE A 111 -17.68 4.74 16.68
C PHE A 111 -18.26 6.14 16.41
N ASP A 112 -17.51 7.06 15.77
CA ASP A 112 -18.04 8.35 15.32
C ASP A 112 -19.26 8.19 14.41
N PHE A 113 -19.22 7.23 13.51
CA PHE A 113 -20.34 6.95 12.61
C PHE A 113 -21.56 6.36 13.34
N LEU A 114 -21.34 5.52 14.35
CA LEU A 114 -22.41 4.98 15.19
C LEU A 114 -23.05 6.07 16.06
N VAL A 115 -22.25 6.99 16.59
CA VAL A 115 -22.77 8.17 17.33
C VAL A 115 -23.59 9.08 16.42
N THR A 116 -23.07 9.41 15.24
CA THR A 116 -23.80 10.22 14.25
C THR A 116 -25.11 9.56 13.81
N GLY A 117 -25.19 8.25 13.87
CA GLY A 117 -26.40 7.46 13.59
C GLY A 117 -27.34 7.27 14.75
N GLY A 118 -27.07 7.86 15.93
CA GLY A 118 -27.90 7.75 17.11
C GLY A 118 -27.86 6.36 17.80
N VAL A 119 -26.88 5.53 17.46
CA VAL A 119 -26.69 4.20 18.10
C VAL A 119 -26.02 4.34 19.45
N LEU A 120 -25.09 5.27 19.59
CA LEU A 120 -24.37 5.57 20.82
C LEU A 120 -24.47 7.07 21.14
N SER A 121 -24.42 7.43 22.41
CA SER A 121 -24.45 8.83 22.87
C SER A 121 -23.09 9.53 22.69
N ALA A 122 -21.99 8.78 22.81
CA ALA A 122 -20.63 9.30 22.73
C ALA A 122 -19.67 8.27 22.10
N ASN A 123 -18.57 8.76 21.52
CA ASN A 123 -17.53 7.89 20.99
C ASN A 123 -16.54 7.48 22.11
N PRO A 124 -16.51 6.21 22.56
CA PRO A 124 -15.62 5.77 23.62
C PRO A 124 -14.13 5.81 23.20
N ALA A 125 -13.83 5.84 21.90
CA ALA A 125 -12.47 5.90 21.39
C ALA A 125 -11.91 7.34 21.33
N SER A 126 -12.73 8.38 21.51
CA SER A 126 -12.34 9.78 21.27
C SER A 126 -11.10 10.20 22.06
N ALA A 127 -11.07 9.90 23.36
CA ALA A 127 -9.98 10.26 24.28
C ALA A 127 -8.73 9.36 24.16
N VAL A 128 -8.85 8.16 23.53
CA VAL A 128 -7.75 7.21 23.47
C VAL A 128 -6.66 7.70 22.52
N ARG A 129 -5.42 7.68 22.99
CA ARG A 129 -4.25 8.08 22.21
C ARG A 129 -3.45 6.85 21.76
N GLY A 130 -3.05 6.83 20.52
CA GLY A 130 -2.13 5.79 19.99
C GLY A 130 -0.66 6.13 20.28
N PRO A 131 0.26 5.21 20.01
CA PRO A 131 1.69 5.40 20.23
C PRO A 131 2.20 6.61 19.45
N ARG A 132 3.18 7.33 20.02
CA ARG A 132 3.89 8.39 19.30
C ARG A 132 4.69 7.76 18.17
N TYR A 133 4.56 8.31 16.99
CA TYR A 133 5.30 7.85 15.81
C TYR A 133 5.73 9.04 14.97
N SER A 134 7.03 9.16 14.80
CA SER A 134 7.65 10.11 13.90
C SER A 134 8.54 9.35 12.92
N ASN A 135 8.36 9.58 11.63
CA ASN A 135 9.20 8.99 10.60
C ASN A 135 10.01 10.11 9.96
N ARG A 136 11.26 10.25 10.38
CA ARG A 136 12.20 11.22 9.79
C ARG A 136 12.89 10.66 8.55
N LYS A 137 12.92 9.33 8.39
CA LYS A 137 13.65 8.60 7.35
C LYS A 137 12.78 7.51 6.76
N GLY A 138 12.77 7.38 5.44
CA GLY A 138 12.04 6.29 4.77
C GLY A 138 12.62 4.92 5.15
N LYS A 139 11.74 3.99 5.56
CA LYS A 139 12.13 2.61 5.95
C LYS A 139 12.21 1.64 4.77
N THR A 140 11.75 2.05 3.59
CA THR A 140 11.82 1.20 2.39
C THR A 140 13.28 1.02 1.98
N PRO A 141 13.75 -0.23 1.83
CA PRO A 141 15.08 -0.47 1.29
C PRO A 141 15.16 0.11 -0.14
N ILE A 142 16.27 0.74 -0.44
CA ILE A 142 16.59 1.26 -1.77
C ILE A 142 17.83 0.53 -2.29
N LEU A 143 17.99 0.52 -3.59
CA LEU A 143 19.18 0.01 -4.26
C LEU A 143 20.16 1.17 -4.54
N LEU A 144 21.43 0.87 -4.56
CA LEU A 144 22.41 1.76 -5.16
C LEU A 144 22.14 1.88 -6.67
N PRO A 145 22.49 3.00 -7.32
CA PRO A 145 22.25 3.16 -8.76
C PRO A 145 22.89 2.06 -9.62
N GLU A 146 24.09 1.61 -9.23
CA GLU A 146 24.80 0.49 -9.86
C GLU A 146 24.07 -0.82 -9.74
N ASP A 147 23.55 -1.15 -8.55
CA ASP A 147 22.77 -2.38 -8.30
C ASP A 147 21.46 -2.37 -9.08
N ALA A 148 20.78 -1.22 -9.14
CA ALA A 148 19.55 -1.07 -9.93
C ALA A 148 19.82 -1.27 -11.43
N ARG A 149 20.93 -0.71 -11.95
CA ARG A 149 21.35 -0.93 -13.34
C ARG A 149 21.72 -2.39 -13.61
N ALA A 150 22.47 -3.00 -12.70
CA ALA A 150 22.88 -4.41 -12.80
C ALA A 150 21.65 -5.33 -12.80
N LEU A 151 20.69 -5.10 -11.91
CA LEU A 151 19.42 -5.84 -11.87
C LEU A 151 18.67 -5.74 -13.19
N ILE A 152 18.43 -4.51 -13.71
CA ILE A 152 17.70 -4.32 -14.96
C ILE A 152 18.41 -5.01 -16.14
N LYS A 153 19.74 -4.94 -16.18
CA LYS A 153 20.56 -5.56 -17.20
C LYS A 153 20.58 -7.10 -17.11
N SER A 154 20.45 -7.66 -15.92
CA SER A 154 20.43 -9.12 -15.70
C SER A 154 19.13 -9.80 -16.14
N ILE A 155 18.06 -9.03 -16.37
CA ILE A 155 16.77 -9.57 -16.80
C ILE A 155 16.88 -9.94 -18.29
N PRO A 156 16.57 -11.20 -18.68
CA PRO A 156 16.62 -11.64 -20.07
C PRO A 156 15.77 -10.75 -20.99
N ASP A 157 16.26 -10.46 -22.18
CA ASP A 157 15.58 -9.66 -23.21
C ASP A 157 15.23 -10.45 -24.49
N ASP A 158 15.48 -11.73 -24.48
CA ASP A 158 15.18 -12.69 -25.52
C ASP A 158 13.80 -13.35 -25.41
N ASN A 159 13.01 -12.98 -24.39
CA ASN A 159 11.69 -13.56 -24.15
C ASN A 159 10.71 -12.55 -23.57
N LEU A 160 9.40 -12.74 -23.84
CA LEU A 160 8.33 -11.85 -23.39
C LEU A 160 8.25 -11.63 -21.86
N PRO A 161 8.40 -12.68 -21.02
CA PRO A 161 8.43 -12.46 -19.57
C PRO A 161 9.55 -11.53 -19.10
N GLY A 162 10.71 -11.64 -19.71
CA GLY A 162 11.87 -10.79 -19.39
C GLY A 162 11.65 -9.35 -19.85
N LEU A 163 11.24 -9.14 -21.10
CA LEU A 163 10.91 -7.81 -21.62
C LEU A 163 9.87 -7.10 -20.77
N ARG A 164 8.78 -7.80 -20.41
CA ARG A 164 7.74 -7.27 -19.51
C ARG A 164 8.30 -6.89 -18.13
N ASP A 165 9.03 -7.80 -17.49
CA ASP A 165 9.54 -7.63 -16.14
C ASP A 165 10.52 -6.45 -16.08
N ARG A 166 11.39 -6.31 -17.11
CA ARG A 166 12.31 -5.19 -17.30
C ARG A 166 11.56 -3.87 -17.46
N ALA A 167 10.54 -3.82 -18.31
CA ALA A 167 9.72 -2.63 -18.53
C ALA A 167 8.97 -2.20 -17.24
N ILE A 168 8.43 -3.14 -16.46
CA ILE A 168 7.77 -2.86 -15.18
C ILE A 168 8.74 -2.21 -14.18
N ILE A 169 9.90 -2.82 -13.97
CA ILE A 169 10.91 -2.32 -13.01
C ILE A 169 11.41 -0.94 -13.46
N ALA A 170 11.73 -0.79 -14.75
CA ALA A 170 12.18 0.47 -15.32
C ALA A 170 11.11 1.58 -15.18
N THR A 171 9.83 1.26 -15.39
CA THR A 171 8.74 2.23 -15.17
C THR A 171 8.74 2.76 -13.75
N MET A 172 8.84 1.88 -12.74
CA MET A 172 8.85 2.32 -11.34
C MET A 172 10.11 3.13 -10.98
N VAL A 173 11.27 2.82 -11.58
CA VAL A 173 12.53 3.54 -11.33
C VAL A 173 12.54 4.90 -12.00
N TYR A 174 12.27 4.97 -13.31
CA TYR A 174 12.50 6.17 -14.11
C TYR A 174 11.33 7.18 -14.09
N SER A 175 10.10 6.73 -13.81
CA SER A 175 8.96 7.63 -13.66
C SER A 175 8.53 7.85 -12.22
N PHE A 176 9.21 7.22 -11.26
CA PHE A 176 8.86 7.22 -9.84
C PHE A 176 7.43 6.75 -9.58
N ALA A 177 6.83 5.99 -10.51
CA ALA A 177 5.45 5.53 -10.40
C ALA A 177 5.25 4.56 -9.23
N ARG A 178 4.09 4.65 -8.56
CA ARG A 178 3.66 3.61 -7.63
C ARG A 178 3.29 2.35 -8.40
N VAL A 179 3.46 1.18 -7.80
CA VAL A 179 3.10 -0.09 -8.43
C VAL A 179 1.65 -0.11 -8.95
N SER A 180 0.72 0.50 -8.23
CA SER A 180 -0.68 0.59 -8.67
C SER A 180 -0.85 1.47 -9.92
N ALA A 181 -0.11 2.56 -10.03
CA ALA A 181 -0.12 3.41 -11.21
C ALA A 181 0.55 2.69 -12.38
N THR A 182 1.73 2.08 -12.16
CA THR A 182 2.43 1.28 -13.18
C THR A 182 1.54 0.17 -13.74
N LEU A 183 1.02 -0.69 -12.87
CA LEU A 183 0.19 -1.82 -13.30
C LEU A 183 -1.21 -1.40 -13.77
N GLY A 184 -1.67 -0.20 -13.38
CA GLY A 184 -2.93 0.36 -13.82
C GLY A 184 -2.94 0.85 -15.26
N MET A 185 -1.78 1.08 -15.88
CA MET A 185 -1.67 1.59 -17.25
C MET A 185 -2.28 0.65 -18.28
N ASP A 186 -2.92 1.24 -19.25
CA ASP A 186 -3.27 0.64 -20.52
C ASP A 186 -2.24 1.06 -21.60
N VAL A 187 -2.25 0.41 -22.74
CA VAL A 187 -1.32 0.76 -23.86
C VAL A 187 -1.50 2.22 -24.27
N LYS A 188 -2.72 2.74 -24.30
CA LYS A 188 -3.03 4.14 -24.62
C LYS A 188 -2.42 5.16 -23.65
N ASP A 189 -1.99 4.73 -22.47
CA ASP A 189 -1.32 5.59 -21.49
C ASP A 189 0.18 5.77 -21.76
N VAL A 190 0.69 5.08 -22.80
CA VAL A 190 2.02 5.28 -23.37
C VAL A 190 1.82 5.93 -24.74
N PHE A 191 2.14 7.19 -24.87
CA PHE A 191 1.82 7.97 -26.07
C PHE A 191 2.97 8.88 -26.50
N PRO A 192 3.13 9.14 -27.80
CA PRO A 192 4.14 10.06 -28.29
C PRO A 192 3.70 11.51 -28.08
N MET A 193 4.63 12.34 -27.59
CA MET A 193 4.47 13.79 -27.51
C MET A 193 5.85 14.45 -27.69
N HIS A 194 5.99 15.42 -28.62
CA HIS A 194 7.23 16.15 -28.86
C HIS A 194 8.48 15.27 -29.07
N HIS A 195 8.48 14.28 -29.90
CA HIS A 195 9.60 13.37 -30.17
C HIS A 195 10.00 12.40 -29.05
N ARG A 196 9.19 12.30 -27.97
CA ARG A 196 9.40 11.39 -26.84
C ARG A 196 8.12 10.63 -26.51
N LEU A 197 8.28 9.45 -25.91
CA LEU A 197 7.16 8.80 -25.23
C LEU A 197 6.87 9.48 -23.90
N TRP A 198 5.60 9.58 -23.59
CA TRP A 198 5.07 10.05 -22.33
C TRP A 198 4.22 8.97 -21.68
N LEU A 199 4.16 9.01 -20.37
CA LEU A 199 3.31 8.13 -19.56
C LEU A 199 2.22 8.94 -18.90
N ARG A 200 0.99 8.46 -18.99
CA ARG A 200 -0.13 8.94 -18.17
C ARG A 200 -0.30 8.00 -16.99
N LEU A 201 -0.09 8.52 -15.78
CA LEU A 201 -0.10 7.77 -14.52
C LEU A 201 -1.34 8.13 -13.71
N ALA A 202 -2.16 7.12 -13.36
CA ALA A 202 -3.29 7.27 -12.45
C ALA A 202 -2.83 7.09 -11.01
N GLU A 203 -2.71 8.18 -10.27
CA GLU A 203 -2.22 8.19 -8.90
C GLU A 203 -3.36 8.03 -7.87
N LYS A 204 -3.00 7.90 -6.59
CA LYS A 204 -3.95 7.77 -5.49
C LYS A 204 -4.92 8.96 -5.44
N GLY A 205 -6.22 8.66 -5.28
CA GLY A 205 -7.27 9.69 -5.18
C GLY A 205 -7.81 10.17 -6.53
N GLY A 206 -7.59 9.42 -7.62
CA GLY A 206 -8.09 9.77 -8.96
C GLY A 206 -7.31 10.87 -9.66
N LYS A 207 -6.16 11.25 -9.12
CA LYS A 207 -5.25 12.20 -9.76
C LYS A 207 -4.51 11.53 -10.90
N HIS A 208 -4.49 12.20 -12.05
CA HIS A 208 -3.67 11.80 -13.19
C HIS A 208 -2.55 12.81 -13.36
N HIS A 209 -1.36 12.33 -13.70
CA HIS A 209 -0.27 13.19 -14.15
C HIS A 209 0.50 12.52 -15.28
N GLU A 210 1.14 13.35 -16.08
CA GLU A 210 1.90 12.90 -17.24
C GLU A 210 3.36 13.21 -17.03
N VAL A 211 4.21 12.25 -17.39
CA VAL A 211 5.67 12.38 -17.26
C VAL A 211 6.34 11.91 -18.55
N PRO A 212 7.39 12.61 -19.01
CA PRO A 212 8.17 12.15 -20.16
C PRO A 212 8.97 10.89 -19.79
N CYS A 213 9.12 9.99 -20.75
CA CYS A 213 9.96 8.81 -20.56
C CYS A 213 11.44 9.19 -20.58
N HIS A 214 12.20 8.67 -19.62
CA HIS A 214 13.63 8.57 -19.73
C HIS A 214 14.00 7.68 -20.93
N HIS A 215 15.07 7.99 -21.68
CA HIS A 215 15.43 7.26 -22.91
C HIS A 215 15.52 5.73 -22.73
N ASN A 216 16.08 5.25 -21.61
CA ASN A 216 16.11 3.82 -21.31
C ASN A 216 14.70 3.24 -21.08
N LEU A 217 13.81 3.96 -20.39
CA LEU A 217 12.45 3.53 -20.20
C LEU A 217 11.68 3.44 -21.51
N GLU A 218 11.83 4.46 -22.36
CA GLU A 218 11.23 4.48 -23.70
C GLU A 218 11.64 3.24 -24.50
N ARG A 219 12.95 2.92 -24.52
CA ARG A 219 13.47 1.73 -25.20
C ARG A 219 12.82 0.46 -24.65
N TYR A 220 12.82 0.23 -23.33
CA TYR A 220 12.27 -0.98 -22.75
C TYR A 220 10.76 -1.14 -22.96
N LEU A 221 10.02 -0.03 -22.97
CA LEU A 221 8.58 -0.06 -23.26
C LEU A 221 8.31 -0.41 -24.71
N ARG A 222 9.07 0.17 -25.68
CA ARG A 222 8.95 -0.17 -27.11
C ARG A 222 9.27 -1.64 -27.36
N GLU A 223 10.43 -2.11 -26.86
CA GLU A 223 10.84 -3.52 -27.00
C GLU A 223 9.76 -4.48 -26.47
N TYR A 224 9.15 -4.16 -25.33
CA TYR A 224 8.09 -4.98 -24.75
C TYR A 224 6.78 -4.91 -25.54
N ILE A 225 6.31 -3.72 -25.88
CA ILE A 225 5.03 -3.52 -26.58
C ILE A 225 5.09 -4.16 -27.97
N ASP A 226 6.18 -3.95 -28.70
CA ASP A 226 6.38 -4.48 -30.04
C ASP A 226 6.48 -6.02 -30.04
N ALA A 227 7.29 -6.59 -29.14
CA ALA A 227 7.45 -8.04 -29.02
C ALA A 227 6.18 -8.76 -28.55
N ALA A 228 5.35 -8.08 -27.73
CA ALA A 228 4.11 -8.63 -27.22
C ALA A 228 2.91 -8.37 -28.15
N ASP A 229 3.08 -7.56 -29.19
CA ASP A 229 2.03 -7.13 -30.14
C ASP A 229 0.76 -6.61 -29.43
N ILE A 230 0.93 -5.82 -28.37
CA ILE A 230 -0.17 -5.31 -27.58
C ILE A 230 -0.73 -4.04 -28.22
N LYS A 231 -1.95 -4.10 -28.76
CA LYS A 231 -2.60 -2.96 -29.44
C LYS A 231 -3.49 -2.15 -28.49
N ASP A 232 -4.12 -2.80 -27.51
CA ASP A 232 -5.07 -2.17 -26.59
C ASP A 232 -5.11 -2.88 -25.22
N GLY A 233 -5.92 -2.34 -24.30
CA GLY A 233 -6.13 -2.90 -22.98
C GLY A 233 -4.89 -2.79 -22.07
N PRO A 234 -4.78 -3.68 -21.05
CA PRO A 234 -3.72 -3.59 -20.07
C PRO A 234 -2.33 -3.66 -20.67
N LEU A 235 -1.48 -2.68 -20.31
CA LEU A 235 -0.08 -2.66 -20.76
C LEU A 235 0.69 -3.85 -20.18
N PHE A 236 0.61 -4.05 -18.85
CA PHE A 236 1.33 -5.12 -18.18
C PHE A 236 0.39 -6.29 -17.87
N ARG A 237 0.58 -7.39 -18.58
CA ARG A 237 -0.31 -8.56 -18.58
C ARG A 237 0.29 -9.73 -17.81
N THR A 238 -0.57 -10.61 -17.28
CA THR A 238 -0.14 -11.87 -16.65
C THR A 238 0.32 -12.88 -17.70
N LEU A 239 1.07 -13.89 -17.24
CA LEU A 239 1.48 -15.01 -18.09
C LEU A 239 0.39 -16.09 -18.13
N ARG A 240 0.29 -16.79 -19.24
CA ARG A 240 -0.54 -17.97 -19.44
C ARG A 240 0.19 -19.21 -18.89
N GLY A 241 0.09 -19.41 -17.57
CA GLY A 241 0.80 -20.51 -16.93
C GLY A 241 2.31 -20.44 -17.12
N ARG A 242 2.91 -21.55 -17.56
CA ARG A 242 4.37 -21.66 -17.83
C ARG A 242 4.74 -21.51 -19.32
N SER A 243 3.80 -21.12 -20.17
CA SER A 243 4.01 -21.06 -21.64
C SER A 243 4.96 -19.95 -22.09
N GLY A 244 5.29 -18.99 -21.24
CA GLY A 244 6.00 -17.78 -21.64
C GLY A 244 5.14 -16.78 -22.43
N GLN A 245 3.90 -17.12 -22.73
CA GLN A 245 2.94 -16.29 -23.44
C GLN A 245 2.16 -15.40 -22.47
N LEU A 246 1.78 -14.20 -22.93
CA LEU A 246 0.91 -13.30 -22.19
C LEU A 246 -0.56 -13.69 -22.39
N ASN A 247 -1.39 -13.39 -21.38
CA ASN A 247 -2.85 -13.37 -21.55
C ASN A 247 -3.35 -11.90 -21.51
N GLU A 248 -4.65 -11.69 -21.65
CA GLU A 248 -5.22 -10.33 -21.66
C GLU A 248 -5.47 -9.74 -20.26
N LYS A 249 -5.18 -10.52 -19.22
CA LYS A 249 -5.45 -10.08 -17.84
C LYS A 249 -4.34 -9.19 -17.32
N ARG A 250 -4.72 -8.11 -16.67
CA ARG A 250 -3.80 -7.18 -15.98
C ARG A 250 -3.01 -7.91 -14.90
N LEU A 251 -1.72 -7.65 -14.82
CA LEU A 251 -0.85 -8.19 -13.77
C LEU A 251 -1.25 -7.62 -12.39
N HIS A 252 -1.42 -8.49 -11.42
CA HIS A 252 -1.75 -8.07 -10.06
C HIS A 252 -0.49 -7.72 -9.26
N ARG A 253 -0.64 -6.80 -8.28
CA ARG A 253 0.48 -6.31 -7.45
C ARG A 253 1.23 -7.39 -6.67
N THR A 254 0.56 -8.47 -6.29
CA THR A 254 1.19 -9.61 -5.59
C THR A 254 2.05 -10.44 -6.53
N GLU A 255 1.61 -10.62 -7.76
CA GLU A 255 2.38 -11.30 -8.80
C GLU A 255 3.59 -10.45 -9.21
N CYS A 256 3.42 -9.13 -9.31
CA CYS A 256 4.52 -8.18 -9.52
C CYS A 256 5.57 -8.28 -8.39
N LEU A 257 5.14 -8.33 -7.12
CA LEU A 257 6.06 -8.52 -5.99
C LEU A 257 6.80 -9.86 -6.07
N ALA A 258 6.10 -10.93 -6.42
CA ALA A 258 6.71 -12.25 -6.59
C ALA A 258 7.73 -12.25 -7.73
N MET A 259 7.41 -11.58 -8.84
CA MET A 259 8.31 -11.35 -9.98
C MET A 259 9.56 -10.60 -9.54
N ILE A 260 9.42 -9.47 -8.85
CA ILE A 260 10.55 -8.68 -8.33
C ILE A 260 11.48 -9.54 -7.49
N LYS A 261 10.93 -10.24 -6.49
CA LYS A 261 11.74 -11.11 -5.61
C LYS A 261 12.47 -12.21 -6.37
N ARG A 262 11.84 -12.74 -7.41
CA ARG A 262 12.48 -13.73 -8.29
C ARG A 262 13.65 -13.11 -9.07
N ARG A 263 13.44 -11.95 -9.70
CA ARG A 263 14.50 -11.26 -10.48
C ARG A 263 15.67 -10.82 -9.61
N CYS A 264 15.40 -10.30 -8.42
CA CYS A 264 16.46 -9.93 -7.47
C CYS A 264 17.29 -11.15 -7.04
N ARG A 265 16.64 -12.31 -6.76
CA ARG A 265 17.37 -13.55 -6.45
C ARG A 265 18.19 -14.06 -7.63
N GLN A 266 17.64 -13.99 -8.85
CA GLN A 266 18.36 -14.38 -10.07
C GLN A 266 19.57 -13.47 -10.35
N ALA A 267 19.51 -12.21 -9.94
CA ALA A 267 20.61 -11.26 -10.01
C ALA A 267 21.64 -11.41 -8.85
N GLY A 268 21.48 -12.41 -7.98
CA GLY A 268 22.40 -12.65 -6.86
C GLY A 268 22.32 -11.65 -5.72
N MET A 269 21.17 -10.95 -5.55
CA MET A 269 21.01 -9.94 -4.49
C MET A 269 20.72 -10.62 -3.14
N ASP A 270 21.59 -10.48 -2.16
CA ASP A 270 21.45 -11.06 -0.81
C ASP A 270 20.20 -10.55 -0.09
N ASN A 271 19.83 -9.30 -0.32
CA ASN A 271 18.68 -8.64 0.31
C ASN A 271 17.37 -8.80 -0.46
N ALA A 272 17.29 -9.68 -1.47
CA ALA A 272 16.11 -9.88 -2.32
C ALA A 272 14.80 -10.09 -1.54
N ALA A 273 14.86 -10.71 -0.34
CA ALA A 273 13.69 -10.92 0.50
C ALA A 273 13.09 -9.62 1.06
N LEU A 274 13.91 -8.59 1.27
CA LEU A 274 13.51 -7.29 1.82
C LEU A 274 13.01 -6.33 0.74
N LEU A 275 13.37 -6.56 -0.53
CA LEU A 275 12.99 -5.69 -1.64
C LEU A 275 11.51 -5.84 -1.97
N CYS A 276 10.89 -4.73 -2.32
CA CYS A 276 9.46 -4.65 -2.62
C CYS A 276 9.18 -3.68 -3.78
N ASN A 277 7.93 -3.63 -4.22
CA ASN A 277 7.52 -2.71 -5.29
C ASN A 277 7.93 -1.25 -5.02
N HIS A 278 7.90 -0.83 -3.75
CA HIS A 278 8.25 0.56 -3.35
C HIS A 278 9.75 0.84 -3.40
N THR A 279 10.59 -0.20 -3.35
CA THR A 279 12.05 -0.09 -3.48
C THR A 279 12.43 0.65 -4.75
N PHE A 280 11.87 0.31 -5.88
CA PHE A 280 12.25 0.88 -7.18
C PHE A 280 11.87 2.34 -7.32
N ARG A 281 10.68 2.72 -6.82
CA ARG A 281 10.32 4.14 -6.71
C ARG A 281 11.29 4.89 -5.80
N GLY A 282 11.59 4.32 -4.63
CA GLY A 282 12.54 4.91 -3.70
C GLY A 282 13.94 5.05 -4.29
N THR A 283 14.41 4.03 -5.00
CA THR A 283 15.68 4.03 -5.73
C THR A 283 15.74 5.15 -6.76
N GLY A 284 14.72 5.29 -7.59
CA GLY A 284 14.66 6.34 -8.63
C GLY A 284 14.68 7.75 -8.03
N ILE A 285 13.84 8.01 -7.02
CA ILE A 285 13.79 9.32 -6.35
C ILE A 285 15.13 9.64 -5.68
N THR A 286 15.71 8.68 -4.94
CA THR A 286 16.99 8.89 -4.24
C THR A 286 18.13 9.11 -5.23
N ALA A 287 18.19 8.31 -6.31
CA ALA A 287 19.20 8.48 -7.35
C ALA A 287 19.09 9.84 -8.04
N TYR A 288 17.85 10.31 -8.29
CA TYR A 288 17.64 11.66 -8.84
C TYR A 288 18.14 12.74 -7.87
N LEU A 289 17.75 12.67 -6.60
CA LEU A 289 18.11 13.67 -5.58
C LEU A 289 19.61 13.71 -5.24
N LYS A 290 20.36 12.63 -5.53
CA LYS A 290 21.84 12.61 -5.37
C LYS A 290 22.59 13.42 -6.45
N ASN A 291 21.93 13.83 -7.54
CA ASN A 291 22.57 14.71 -8.52
C ASN A 291 22.55 16.15 -8.00
N ASP A 292 23.67 16.86 -8.15
CA ASP A 292 23.87 18.22 -7.61
C ASP A 292 22.87 19.23 -8.20
N ASP A 293 22.50 19.09 -9.48
CA ASP A 293 21.54 19.96 -10.17
C ASP A 293 20.05 19.59 -9.87
N SER A 294 19.80 18.58 -9.04
CA SER A 294 18.44 18.12 -8.77
C SER A 294 17.71 19.04 -7.83
N LYS A 295 16.41 19.28 -8.10
CA LYS A 295 15.52 20.05 -7.23
C LYS A 295 14.47 19.14 -6.61
N LEU A 296 14.20 19.36 -5.31
CA LEU A 296 13.22 18.58 -4.56
C LEU A 296 11.81 18.71 -5.17
N GLU A 297 11.47 19.92 -5.65
CA GLU A 297 10.19 20.23 -6.28
C GLU A 297 9.98 19.43 -7.55
N ASN A 298 11.01 19.26 -8.38
CA ASN A 298 10.94 18.45 -9.58
C ASN A 298 10.77 16.96 -9.24
N ALA A 299 11.49 16.46 -8.23
CA ALA A 299 11.28 15.09 -7.73
C ALA A 299 9.86 14.88 -7.21
N GLN A 300 9.32 15.87 -6.49
CA GLN A 300 7.95 15.87 -6.00
C GLN A 300 6.95 15.81 -7.16
N GLN A 301 7.14 16.61 -8.19
CA GLN A 301 6.28 16.66 -9.37
C GLN A 301 6.32 15.33 -10.12
N ILE A 302 7.51 14.80 -10.46
CA ILE A 302 7.66 13.50 -11.14
C ILE A 302 7.02 12.38 -10.33
N ALA A 303 7.17 12.40 -9.00
CA ALA A 303 6.60 11.40 -8.11
C ALA A 303 5.08 11.56 -7.87
N GLY A 304 4.46 12.65 -8.29
CA GLY A 304 3.06 12.96 -7.99
C GLY A 304 2.77 13.02 -6.47
N HIS A 305 3.71 13.57 -5.68
CA HIS A 305 3.50 13.74 -4.24
C HIS A 305 2.73 15.03 -3.96
N SER A 306 1.61 14.93 -3.23
CA SER A 306 0.84 16.10 -2.81
C SER A 306 1.49 16.84 -1.63
N ASP A 307 2.34 16.17 -0.85
CA ASP A 307 3.05 16.74 0.31
C ASP A 307 4.56 16.61 0.10
N PRO A 308 5.33 17.71 0.12
CA PRO A 308 6.79 17.71 0.03
C PRO A 308 7.46 16.82 1.07
N LYS A 309 6.89 16.70 2.26
CA LYS A 309 7.40 15.81 3.33
C LYS A 309 7.51 14.35 2.88
N THR A 310 6.65 13.93 1.95
CA THR A 310 6.73 12.58 1.38
C THR A 310 7.97 12.40 0.52
N THR A 311 8.38 13.43 -0.23
CA THR A 311 9.60 13.39 -1.05
C THR A 311 10.85 13.43 -0.17
N LEU A 312 10.83 14.22 0.90
CA LEU A 312 11.93 14.30 1.88
C LEU A 312 12.25 12.95 2.54
N LEU A 313 11.30 12.01 2.64
CA LEU A 313 11.58 10.65 3.13
C LEU A 313 12.56 9.87 2.24
N TYR A 314 12.73 10.28 0.99
CA TYR A 314 13.67 9.69 0.02
C TYR A 314 14.95 10.52 -0.16
N ASP A 315 15.02 11.70 0.42
CA ASP A 315 16.24 12.51 0.41
C ASP A 315 17.22 11.92 1.41
N ARG A 316 18.25 11.29 0.90
CA ARG A 316 19.31 10.65 1.67
C ARG A 316 20.67 11.30 1.49
N ARG A 317 20.69 12.54 0.98
CA ARG A 317 21.96 13.28 0.80
C ARG A 317 22.67 13.55 2.12
N SER A 318 21.89 13.75 3.19
CA SER A 318 22.40 13.98 4.55
C SER A 318 22.50 12.71 5.42
N ASP A 319 22.24 11.51 4.84
CA ASP A 319 22.24 10.26 5.60
C ASP A 319 23.64 9.72 5.91
N GLU A 320 24.62 10.10 5.11
CA GLU A 320 26.02 9.77 5.31
C GLU A 320 26.69 10.97 5.97
N ILE A 321 26.88 10.89 7.29
CA ILE A 321 27.84 11.76 7.95
C ILE A 321 29.18 11.33 7.40
N SER A 322 29.82 12.19 6.59
CA SER A 322 31.12 11.85 6.03
C SER A 322 32.15 11.73 7.15
N LEU A 323 33.17 10.89 6.94
CA LEU A 323 34.28 10.78 7.87
C LEU A 323 34.89 12.18 8.15
N ASP A 324 34.98 13.01 7.11
CA ASP A 324 35.47 14.38 7.18
C ASP A 324 34.64 15.27 8.14
N GLU A 325 33.35 15.05 8.25
CA GLU A 325 32.50 15.76 9.22
C GLU A 325 32.77 15.30 10.65
N VAL A 326 33.05 14.01 10.86
CA VAL A 326 33.37 13.46 12.18
C VAL A 326 34.77 13.92 12.60
N GLU A 327 35.72 13.99 11.68
CA GLU A 327 37.10 14.48 11.91
C GLU A 327 37.16 15.99 12.28
N LYS A 328 36.10 16.75 12.04
CA LYS A 328 35.99 18.14 12.52
C LYS A 328 35.79 18.26 14.03
N ILE A 329 35.57 17.16 14.74
CA ILE A 329 35.50 17.13 16.21
C ILE A 329 36.92 17.22 16.73
N GLY A 330 37.37 18.45 16.95
CA GLY A 330 38.75 18.77 17.38
C GLY A 330 38.96 18.63 18.90
N ILE A 331 38.86 17.42 19.47
CA ILE A 331 39.24 17.09 20.84
C ILE A 331 40.41 16.11 20.83
#